data_b357dc80b903301d0fd910897bb33528
#
_entry.id   b357dc80b903301d0fd910897bb33528
#
_cell.length_a   1.000
_cell.length_b   1.000
_cell.length_c   1.000
_cell.angle_alpha   90.00
_cell.angle_beta   90.00
_cell.angle_gamma   90.00
#
_symmetry.space_group_name_H-M   'P 1'
#
loop_
_entity.id
_entity.type
_entity.pdbx_description
1 polymer ?
#
loop_
_entity_poly.entity_id
_entity_poly.type
_entity_poly.pdbx_seq_one_letter_code
_entity_poly.pdbx_strand_id
1 'polypeptide(L)'
;MKILFVSDFTLKQRKGGAQVSNQIIIEQGRSLGHEIIEHHYSSSITDFLSSYDLVIHSNLELINKTNPAKIEFLKNVPEKVRLEHDSCSYLDTRTRAHIFTSSKKNFFLSKFHHSFFKDLYGDYFTNVEIVYDPIDTKIFNKDDTEKIYDIVYCGYLHPLKGLDNLKAFAQKNEDRKISVFGWSDGDCSNFFNGMENVEYLGLKSHEEIAQVFKQSKALYHSPIVNEPFCRMVGEALLCGVEEIIGDVNKIGSYLEFQEVGYDEFKQRCETAASNFWSKI
;
A
#
# COMPACT_ATOMS: atom_id res chain seq x y z
N MET A 1 23.18 -9.99 7.96
CA MET A 1 22.88 -8.95 8.97
C MET A 1 21.75 -9.41 9.87
N LYS A 2 21.77 -8.98 11.13
CA LYS A 2 20.64 -9.10 12.06
C LYS A 2 19.82 -7.81 12.00
N ILE A 3 18.56 -7.91 11.59
CA ILE A 3 17.72 -6.76 11.25
C ILE A 3 16.44 -6.77 12.10
N LEU A 4 16.10 -5.61 12.66
CA LEU A 4 14.79 -5.38 13.28
C LEU A 4 13.87 -4.69 12.28
N PHE A 5 12.78 -5.36 11.89
CA PHE A 5 11.74 -4.78 11.05
C PHE A 5 10.55 -4.35 11.91
N VAL A 6 10.29 -3.05 12.01
CA VAL A 6 9.27 -2.46 12.88
C VAL A 6 8.11 -1.95 12.05
N SER A 7 6.91 -2.46 12.32
CA SER A 7 5.66 -1.97 11.73
C SER A 7 4.50 -2.07 12.74
N ASP A 8 3.38 -1.40 12.49
CA ASP A 8 2.23 -1.48 13.38
C ASP A 8 1.65 -2.90 13.46
N PHE A 9 1.56 -3.58 12.32
CA PHE A 9 1.00 -4.93 12.20
C PHE A 9 1.86 -5.81 11.31
N THR A 10 1.91 -7.09 11.63
CA THR A 10 2.34 -8.13 10.70
C THR A 10 1.20 -8.53 9.76
N LEU A 11 1.52 -9.23 8.65
CA LEU A 11 0.50 -9.77 7.73
C LEU A 11 -0.48 -10.74 8.42
N LYS A 12 -0.01 -11.47 9.46
CA LYS A 12 -0.87 -12.39 10.24
C LYS A 12 -1.92 -11.66 11.07
N GLN A 13 -1.62 -10.44 11.51
CA GLN A 13 -2.51 -9.64 12.34
C GLN A 13 -3.50 -8.83 11.51
N ARG A 14 -3.07 -8.32 10.35
CA ARG A 14 -3.89 -7.50 9.45
C ARG A 14 -3.51 -7.75 7.99
N LYS A 15 -4.50 -8.07 7.16
CA LYS A 15 -4.30 -8.30 5.72
C LYS A 15 -4.53 -7.00 4.94
N GLY A 16 -3.61 -6.04 5.07
CA GLY A 16 -3.62 -4.78 4.32
C GLY A 16 -2.50 -4.73 3.28
N GLY A 17 -2.59 -3.80 2.32
CA GLY A 17 -1.59 -3.64 1.26
C GLY A 17 -0.17 -3.45 1.78
N ALA A 18 0.02 -2.56 2.75
CA ALA A 18 1.32 -2.32 3.38
C ALA A 18 1.90 -3.57 4.06
N GLN A 19 1.05 -4.39 4.72
CA GLN A 19 1.49 -5.63 5.36
C GLN A 19 1.90 -6.69 4.35
N VAL A 20 1.19 -6.78 3.21
CA VAL A 20 1.59 -7.67 2.10
C VAL A 20 2.94 -7.23 1.53
N SER A 21 3.12 -5.95 1.27
CA SER A 21 4.38 -5.40 0.75
C SER A 21 5.54 -5.61 1.71
N ASN A 22 5.35 -5.32 3.00
CA ASN A 22 6.34 -5.57 4.03
C ASN A 22 6.74 -7.06 4.10
N GLN A 23 5.76 -7.97 4.02
CA GLN A 23 6.04 -9.42 4.06
C GLN A 23 6.90 -9.86 2.87
N ILE A 24 6.61 -9.39 1.65
CA ILE A 24 7.41 -9.73 0.46
C ILE A 24 8.86 -9.21 0.62
N ILE A 25 9.02 -7.99 1.12
CA ILE A 25 10.35 -7.40 1.40
C ILE A 25 11.10 -8.22 2.46
N ILE A 26 10.43 -8.61 3.54
CA ILE A 26 11.01 -9.44 4.61
C ILE A 26 11.45 -10.80 4.07
N GLU A 27 10.61 -11.48 3.31
CA GLU A 27 10.91 -12.78 2.72
C GLU A 27 12.09 -12.70 1.74
N GLN A 28 12.15 -11.66 0.91
CA GLN A 28 13.30 -11.42 0.04
C GLN A 28 14.59 -11.20 0.86
N GLY A 29 14.54 -10.42 1.95
CA GLY A 29 15.70 -10.23 2.82
C GLY A 29 16.18 -11.53 3.50
N ARG A 30 15.24 -12.36 3.94
CA ARG A 30 15.56 -13.69 4.48
C ARG A 30 16.20 -14.60 3.43
N SER A 31 15.72 -14.54 2.19
CA SER A 31 16.32 -15.31 1.08
C SER A 31 17.75 -14.86 0.75
N LEU A 32 18.11 -13.61 1.06
CA LEU A 32 19.46 -13.05 0.95
C LEU A 32 20.36 -13.41 2.16
N GLY A 33 19.85 -14.21 3.09
CA GLY A 33 20.60 -14.67 4.27
C GLY A 33 20.59 -13.69 5.46
N HIS A 34 19.64 -12.73 5.50
CA HIS A 34 19.49 -11.86 6.66
C HIS A 34 18.62 -12.53 7.74
N GLU A 35 19.00 -12.37 9.00
CA GLU A 35 18.17 -12.68 10.16
C GLU A 35 17.23 -11.49 10.40
N ILE A 36 15.93 -11.63 10.06
CA ILE A 36 14.95 -10.54 10.21
C ILE A 36 13.96 -10.88 11.31
N ILE A 37 13.95 -10.03 12.35
CA ILE A 37 13.04 -10.08 13.49
C ILE A 37 11.94 -9.07 13.26
N GLU A 38 10.70 -9.55 13.19
CA GLU A 38 9.52 -8.70 13.03
C GLU A 38 9.03 -8.20 14.38
N HIS A 39 8.86 -6.89 14.49
CA HIS A 39 8.34 -6.23 15.67
C HIS A 39 7.08 -5.42 15.32
N HIS A 40 6.04 -5.54 16.12
CA HIS A 40 4.77 -4.85 15.90
C HIS A 40 4.29 -4.15 17.18
N TYR A 41 3.14 -3.46 17.11
CA TYR A 41 2.66 -2.61 18.20
C TYR A 41 2.56 -3.32 19.56
N SER A 42 2.17 -4.60 19.56
CA SER A 42 2.00 -5.40 20.79
C SER A 42 3.22 -6.23 21.20
N SER A 43 4.31 -6.20 20.43
CA SER A 43 5.58 -6.85 20.80
C SER A 43 6.20 -6.20 22.03
N SER A 44 6.98 -6.96 22.81
CA SER A 44 7.65 -6.44 24.00
C SER A 44 8.70 -5.38 23.64
N ILE A 45 8.84 -4.34 24.46
CA ILE A 45 9.92 -3.36 24.32
C ILE A 45 11.30 -3.99 24.52
N THR A 46 11.39 -5.12 25.19
CA THR A 46 12.66 -5.85 25.40
C THR A 46 13.30 -6.29 24.10
N ASP A 47 12.52 -6.47 23.03
CA ASP A 47 13.05 -6.80 21.71
C ASP A 47 13.95 -5.70 21.16
N PHE A 48 13.69 -4.42 21.54
CA PHE A 48 14.53 -3.28 21.19
C PHE A 48 15.86 -3.22 21.94
N LEU A 49 16.02 -3.96 23.02
CA LEU A 49 17.24 -3.96 23.84
C LEU A 49 18.35 -4.84 23.24
N SER A 50 18.03 -5.63 22.21
CA SER A 50 19.04 -6.41 21.48
C SER A 50 19.81 -5.51 20.50
N SER A 51 21.06 -5.87 20.22
CA SER A 51 21.83 -5.21 19.16
C SER A 51 21.38 -5.68 17.78
N TYR A 52 21.21 -4.74 16.86
CA TYR A 52 20.88 -4.98 15.45
C TYR A 52 21.89 -4.26 14.56
N ASP A 53 22.20 -4.86 13.41
CA ASP A 53 23.02 -4.24 12.38
C ASP A 53 22.26 -3.12 11.67
N LEU A 54 20.90 -3.27 11.58
CA LEU A 54 20.01 -2.34 10.91
C LEU A 54 18.62 -2.39 11.52
N VAL A 55 17.94 -1.25 11.58
CA VAL A 55 16.51 -1.14 11.88
C VAL A 55 15.77 -0.62 10.65
N ILE A 56 14.80 -1.38 10.15
CA ILE A 56 13.86 -0.95 9.12
C ILE A 56 12.56 -0.62 9.81
N HIS A 57 12.02 0.57 9.60
CA HIS A 57 10.75 0.95 10.18
C HIS A 57 9.75 1.42 9.11
N SER A 58 8.51 0.94 9.28
CA SER A 58 7.38 1.15 8.39
C SER A 58 6.14 1.39 9.24
N ASN A 59 5.10 2.03 8.74
CA ASN A 59 3.79 2.21 9.41
C ASN A 59 3.85 2.26 10.96
N LEU A 60 3.97 3.45 11.54
CA LEU A 60 4.19 3.61 12.99
C LEU A 60 3.04 4.30 13.72
N GLU A 61 1.83 4.37 13.13
CA GLU A 61 0.71 5.15 13.66
C GLU A 61 0.22 4.63 14.99
N LEU A 62 0.05 3.29 15.09
CA LEU A 62 -0.42 2.66 16.31
C LEU A 62 0.69 2.57 17.36
N ILE A 63 1.92 2.25 16.95
CA ILE A 63 3.09 2.25 17.84
C ILE A 63 3.27 3.63 18.47
N ASN A 64 3.13 4.70 17.69
CA ASN A 64 3.20 6.06 18.21
C ASN A 64 2.14 6.35 19.28
N LYS A 65 0.91 5.89 19.07
CA LYS A 65 -0.19 6.09 20.01
C LYS A 65 -0.05 5.28 21.29
N THR A 66 0.50 4.07 21.19
CA THR A 66 0.45 3.09 22.29
C THR A 66 1.76 2.96 23.04
N ASN A 67 2.90 3.33 22.46
CA ASN A 67 4.21 3.11 23.08
C ASN A 67 5.24 4.21 22.74
N PRO A 68 5.22 5.35 23.45
CA PRO A 68 6.18 6.43 23.24
C PRO A 68 7.65 6.01 23.36
N ALA A 69 7.96 5.01 24.21
CA ALA A 69 9.33 4.54 24.39
C ALA A 69 9.90 3.87 23.13
N LYS A 70 9.05 3.17 22.36
CA LYS A 70 9.44 2.61 21.06
C LYS A 70 9.78 3.72 20.04
N ILE A 71 8.99 4.79 20.03
CA ILE A 71 9.26 5.95 19.18
C ILE A 71 10.56 6.62 19.56
N GLU A 72 10.82 6.79 20.85
CA GLU A 72 12.06 7.38 21.33
C GLU A 72 13.29 6.54 20.95
N PHE A 73 13.19 5.21 21.03
CA PHE A 73 14.22 4.33 20.50
C PHE A 73 14.45 4.56 18.99
N LEU A 74 13.38 4.56 18.18
CA LEU A 74 13.48 4.75 16.73
C LEU A 74 14.08 6.10 16.35
N LYS A 75 13.86 7.15 17.13
CA LYS A 75 14.53 8.44 16.93
C LYS A 75 16.05 8.32 17.07
N ASN A 76 16.51 7.59 18.06
CA ASN A 76 17.90 7.58 18.51
C ASN A 76 18.75 6.46 17.92
N VAL A 77 18.16 5.41 17.32
CA VAL A 77 18.94 4.35 16.71
C VAL A 77 19.68 4.87 15.47
N PRO A 78 21.04 4.68 15.40
CA PRO A 78 21.84 5.31 14.33
C PRO A 78 21.69 4.61 12.98
N GLU A 79 21.61 3.29 12.98
CA GLU A 79 21.54 2.48 11.78
C GLU A 79 20.07 2.14 11.45
N LYS A 80 19.38 3.07 10.76
CA LYS A 80 17.98 2.88 10.38
C LYS A 80 17.66 3.37 8.99
N VAL A 81 16.66 2.73 8.37
CA VAL A 81 16.03 3.16 7.14
C VAL A 81 14.51 3.26 7.32
N ARG A 82 13.89 4.19 6.61
CA ARG A 82 12.45 4.38 6.59
C ARG A 82 11.86 3.84 5.29
N LEU A 83 10.85 2.97 5.40
CA LEU A 83 9.97 2.58 4.31
C LEU A 83 8.59 3.20 4.55
N GLU A 84 8.24 4.26 3.84
CA GLU A 84 6.97 4.96 4.05
C GLU A 84 5.87 4.35 3.18
N HIS A 85 4.71 4.03 3.78
CA HIS A 85 3.54 3.50 3.07
C HIS A 85 2.33 4.44 3.10
N ASP A 86 2.30 5.42 3.99
CA ASP A 86 1.10 6.23 4.20
C ASP A 86 1.31 7.69 3.79
N SER A 87 0.28 8.31 3.24
CA SER A 87 0.26 9.74 2.92
C SER A 87 0.08 10.63 4.16
N CYS A 88 -0.42 10.07 5.25
CA CYS A 88 -0.58 10.74 6.53
C CYS A 88 -0.01 9.86 7.64
N SER A 89 0.44 10.48 8.73
CA SER A 89 0.91 9.78 9.91
C SER A 89 0.36 10.47 11.15
N TYR A 90 0.08 9.68 12.18
CA TYR A 90 -0.28 10.17 13.51
C TYR A 90 0.94 10.67 14.32
N LEU A 91 2.14 10.53 13.79
CA LEU A 91 3.33 11.18 14.35
C LEU A 91 3.18 12.69 14.17
N ASP A 92 3.50 13.45 15.23
CA ASP A 92 3.60 14.90 15.09
C ASP A 92 4.70 15.29 14.09
N THR A 93 4.54 16.45 13.46
CA THR A 93 5.45 16.91 12.39
C THR A 93 6.92 16.92 12.84
N ARG A 94 7.21 17.30 14.10
CA ARG A 94 8.58 17.35 14.61
C ARG A 94 9.19 15.95 14.73
N THR A 95 8.47 15.01 15.32
CA THR A 95 8.89 13.61 15.45
C THR A 95 9.12 12.99 14.08
N ARG A 96 8.21 13.23 13.14
CA ARG A 96 8.30 12.72 11.77
C ARG A 96 9.52 13.30 11.05
N ALA A 97 9.71 14.61 11.08
CA ALA A 97 10.89 15.26 10.50
C ALA A 97 12.19 14.69 11.09
N HIS A 98 12.26 14.50 12.41
CA HIS A 98 13.45 13.92 13.06
C HIS A 98 13.71 12.47 12.58
N ILE A 99 12.70 11.63 12.48
CA ILE A 99 12.84 10.25 11.99
C ILE A 99 13.35 10.26 10.54
N PHE A 100 12.80 11.10 9.67
CA PHE A 100 13.25 11.22 8.28
C PHE A 100 14.70 11.70 8.17
N THR A 101 15.04 12.80 8.82
CA THR A 101 16.38 13.39 8.73
C THR A 101 17.46 12.53 9.36
N SER A 102 17.12 11.68 10.33
CA SER A 102 18.05 10.76 10.99
C SER A 102 18.09 9.36 10.37
N SER A 103 17.27 9.06 9.38
CA SER A 103 17.34 7.79 8.64
C SER A 103 18.41 7.85 7.56
N LYS A 104 19.19 6.76 7.41
CA LYS A 104 20.21 6.66 6.36
C LYS A 104 19.61 6.74 4.96
N LYS A 105 18.41 6.16 4.79
CA LYS A 105 17.61 6.24 3.56
C LYS A 105 16.12 6.33 3.89
N ASN A 106 15.41 7.03 3.02
CA ASN A 106 13.97 7.18 3.06
C ASN A 106 13.39 6.65 1.75
N PHE A 107 12.67 5.54 1.85
CA PHE A 107 12.01 4.91 0.71
C PHE A 107 10.56 5.36 0.61
N PHE A 108 10.18 5.84 -0.56
CA PHE A 108 8.81 6.19 -0.93
C PHE A 108 8.30 5.29 -2.06
N LEU A 109 7.00 5.06 -2.13
CA LEU A 109 6.42 4.08 -3.05
C LEU A 109 6.21 4.62 -4.47
N SER A 110 6.28 5.94 -4.66
CA SER A 110 6.11 6.60 -5.96
C SER A 110 6.73 8.00 -5.93
N LYS A 111 6.95 8.60 -7.09
CA LYS A 111 7.35 10.01 -7.21
C LYS A 111 6.27 10.93 -6.64
N PHE A 112 4.99 10.59 -6.88
CA PHE A 112 3.84 11.30 -6.30
C PHE A 112 3.90 11.29 -4.77
N HIS A 113 4.17 10.12 -4.16
CA HIS A 113 4.32 9.99 -2.73
C HIS A 113 5.43 10.87 -2.17
N HIS A 114 6.59 10.85 -2.80
CA HIS A 114 7.72 11.71 -2.39
C HIS A 114 7.39 13.20 -2.56
N SER A 115 6.78 13.62 -3.68
CA SER A 115 6.44 15.03 -3.90
C SER A 115 5.46 15.55 -2.85
N PHE A 116 4.45 14.76 -2.49
CA PHE A 116 3.51 15.09 -1.43
C PHE A 116 4.21 15.33 -0.08
N PHE A 117 5.20 14.50 0.27
CA PHE A 117 5.99 14.69 1.48
C PHE A 117 6.91 15.91 1.39
N LYS A 118 7.49 16.16 0.23
CA LYS A 118 8.32 17.35 -0.02
C LYS A 118 7.52 18.64 0.15
N ASP A 119 6.28 18.67 -0.33
CA ASP A 119 5.37 19.81 -0.17
C ASP A 119 5.01 20.07 1.30
N LEU A 120 4.87 19.00 2.10
CA LEU A 120 4.54 19.10 3.52
C LEU A 120 5.73 19.48 4.41
N TYR A 121 6.93 18.99 4.10
CA TYR A 121 8.09 19.04 4.99
C TYR A 121 9.31 19.76 4.39
N GLY A 122 9.22 20.25 3.15
CA GLY A 122 10.33 20.90 2.45
C GLY A 122 11.48 19.93 2.12
N ASP A 123 12.68 20.46 1.96
CA ASP A 123 13.88 19.69 1.58
C ASP A 123 14.58 19.01 2.77
N TYR A 124 13.85 18.70 3.84
CA TYR A 124 14.41 17.98 5.00
C TYR A 124 14.80 16.52 4.69
N PHE A 125 14.42 16.02 3.52
CA PHE A 125 14.74 14.65 3.11
C PHE A 125 16.06 14.61 2.36
N THR A 126 17.02 13.96 2.98
CA THR A 126 18.24 13.51 2.30
C THR A 126 18.10 12.01 2.00
N ASN A 127 18.82 11.52 0.99
CA ASN A 127 18.89 10.08 0.67
C ASN A 127 17.51 9.44 0.39
N VAL A 128 16.77 10.06 -0.51
CA VAL A 128 15.46 9.58 -0.98
C VAL A 128 15.63 8.54 -2.07
N GLU A 129 14.88 7.46 -1.95
CA GLU A 129 14.78 6.40 -2.95
C GLU A 129 13.30 6.13 -3.27
N ILE A 130 13.01 5.90 -4.53
CA ILE A 130 11.68 5.42 -4.96
C ILE A 130 11.76 3.91 -5.15
N VAL A 131 10.84 3.21 -4.48
CA VAL A 131 10.68 1.77 -4.60
C VAL A 131 9.19 1.44 -4.63
N TYR A 132 8.71 0.82 -5.69
CA TYR A 132 7.29 0.50 -5.82
C TYR A 132 6.85 -0.54 -4.79
N ASP A 133 5.54 -0.64 -4.57
CA ASP A 133 5.00 -1.80 -3.87
C ASP A 133 5.28 -3.06 -4.69
N PRO A 134 5.86 -4.12 -4.09
CA PRO A 134 6.08 -5.37 -4.79
C PRO A 134 4.74 -6.04 -5.09
N ILE A 135 4.50 -6.33 -6.37
CA ILE A 135 3.30 -7.05 -6.85
C ILE A 135 3.75 -8.37 -7.47
N ASP A 136 3.05 -9.47 -7.16
CA ASP A 136 3.27 -10.75 -7.80
C ASP A 136 2.77 -10.72 -9.26
N THR A 137 3.65 -10.44 -10.20
CA THR A 137 3.34 -10.32 -11.62
C THR A 137 3.07 -11.67 -12.30
N LYS A 138 3.23 -12.80 -11.60
CA LYS A 138 2.80 -14.11 -12.09
C LYS A 138 1.29 -14.29 -11.91
N ILE A 139 0.73 -13.69 -10.85
CA ILE A 139 -0.71 -13.68 -10.56
C ILE A 139 -1.36 -12.51 -11.29
N PHE A 140 -0.85 -11.29 -11.08
CA PHE A 140 -1.37 -10.07 -11.68
C PHE A 140 -0.65 -9.76 -13.00
N ASN A 141 -1.20 -10.26 -14.09
CA ASN A 141 -0.71 -10.01 -15.46
C ASN A 141 -1.90 -10.01 -16.43
N LYS A 142 -1.77 -9.26 -17.50
CA LYS A 142 -2.77 -9.25 -18.56
C LYS A 142 -2.72 -10.54 -19.40
N ASP A 143 -3.88 -10.97 -19.86
CA ASP A 143 -4.07 -12.03 -20.84
C ASP A 143 -5.30 -11.72 -21.72
N ASP A 144 -5.67 -12.64 -22.60
CA ASP A 144 -6.80 -12.48 -23.53
C ASP A 144 -8.15 -12.92 -22.92
N THR A 145 -8.29 -12.88 -21.59
CA THR A 145 -9.54 -13.23 -20.91
C THR A 145 -10.68 -12.28 -21.30
N GLU A 146 -11.85 -12.84 -21.61
CA GLU A 146 -13.05 -12.06 -21.96
C GLU A 146 -13.48 -11.13 -20.83
N LYS A 147 -13.83 -9.89 -21.16
CA LYS A 147 -14.30 -8.87 -20.21
C LYS A 147 -15.80 -9.04 -19.96
N ILE A 148 -16.16 -9.61 -18.81
CA ILE A 148 -17.55 -9.85 -18.39
C ILE A 148 -18.06 -8.83 -17.37
N TYR A 149 -17.18 -8.21 -16.58
CA TYR A 149 -17.56 -7.14 -15.65
C TYR A 149 -17.45 -5.77 -16.32
N ASP A 150 -18.51 -4.97 -16.20
CA ASP A 150 -18.49 -3.60 -16.71
C ASP A 150 -17.63 -2.71 -15.81
N ILE A 151 -17.99 -2.56 -14.55
CA ILE A 151 -17.20 -1.84 -13.55
C ILE A 151 -17.01 -2.72 -12.32
N VAL A 152 -15.80 -2.76 -11.78
CA VAL A 152 -15.55 -3.42 -10.49
C VAL A 152 -15.07 -2.41 -9.45
N TYR A 153 -15.38 -2.68 -8.19
CA TYR A 153 -14.72 -2.09 -7.03
C TYR A 153 -14.10 -3.21 -6.23
N CYS A 154 -12.85 -3.06 -5.82
CA CYS A 154 -12.16 -4.05 -4.99
C CYS A 154 -11.53 -3.36 -3.77
N GLY A 155 -11.65 -3.97 -2.58
CA GLY A 155 -10.91 -3.53 -1.41
C GLY A 155 -11.75 -3.21 -0.18
N TYR A 156 -11.19 -2.37 0.70
CA TYR A 156 -11.81 -2.01 1.96
C TYR A 156 -12.94 -1.00 1.77
N LEU A 157 -14.15 -1.41 2.14
CA LEU A 157 -15.36 -0.58 2.05
C LEU A 157 -15.39 0.41 3.22
N HIS A 158 -14.76 1.55 3.04
CA HIS A 158 -14.60 2.58 4.07
C HIS A 158 -14.75 3.99 3.46
N PRO A 159 -15.30 4.98 4.20
CA PRO A 159 -15.44 6.34 3.68
C PRO A 159 -14.15 6.95 3.14
N LEU A 160 -13.00 6.78 3.83
CA LEU A 160 -11.70 7.28 3.35
C LEU A 160 -11.24 6.64 2.04
N LYS A 161 -11.71 5.44 1.72
CA LYS A 161 -11.46 4.75 0.43
C LYS A 161 -12.51 5.10 -0.63
N GLY A 162 -13.40 6.06 -0.33
CA GLY A 162 -14.37 6.59 -1.29
C GLY A 162 -15.67 5.80 -1.39
N LEU A 163 -16.11 5.10 -0.34
CA LEU A 163 -17.38 4.36 -0.34
C LEU A 163 -18.57 5.25 -0.70
N ASP A 164 -18.64 6.47 -0.15
CA ASP A 164 -19.72 7.41 -0.45
C ASP A 164 -19.65 7.95 -1.89
N ASN A 165 -18.43 8.12 -2.41
CA ASN A 165 -18.21 8.46 -3.82
C ASN A 165 -18.69 7.34 -4.75
N LEU A 166 -18.44 6.06 -4.39
CA LEU A 166 -18.93 4.90 -5.14
C LEU A 166 -20.47 4.88 -5.19
N LYS A 167 -21.13 5.11 -4.05
CA LYS A 167 -22.59 5.18 -3.98
C LYS A 167 -23.16 6.32 -4.84
N ALA A 168 -22.58 7.51 -4.74
CA ALA A 168 -23.00 8.64 -5.56
C ALA A 168 -22.75 8.40 -7.05
N PHE A 169 -21.67 7.71 -7.41
CA PHE A 169 -21.40 7.31 -8.79
C PHE A 169 -22.44 6.30 -9.29
N ALA A 170 -22.77 5.27 -8.50
CA ALA A 170 -23.75 4.25 -8.86
C ALA A 170 -25.14 4.88 -9.11
N GLN A 171 -25.57 5.80 -8.25
CA GLN A 171 -26.85 6.51 -8.40
C GLN A 171 -26.93 7.39 -9.65
N LYS A 172 -25.80 7.90 -10.13
CA LYS A 172 -25.75 8.74 -11.35
C LYS A 172 -25.61 7.94 -12.65
N ASN A 173 -25.25 6.65 -12.54
CA ASN A 173 -24.94 5.77 -13.67
C ASN A 173 -25.73 4.46 -13.53
N GLU A 174 -27.05 4.55 -13.43
CA GLU A 174 -27.94 3.40 -13.20
C GLU A 174 -27.92 2.38 -14.35
N ASP A 175 -27.48 2.79 -15.53
CA ASP A 175 -27.27 1.96 -16.72
C ASP A 175 -25.97 1.14 -16.69
N ARG A 176 -25.03 1.44 -15.77
CA ARG A 176 -23.76 0.74 -15.62
C ARG A 176 -23.85 -0.29 -14.50
N LYS A 177 -23.35 -1.50 -14.76
CA LYS A 177 -23.28 -2.56 -13.73
C LYS A 177 -21.99 -2.48 -12.93
N ILE A 178 -22.12 -2.45 -11.60
CA ILE A 178 -20.99 -2.35 -10.66
C ILE A 178 -20.94 -3.60 -9.80
N SER A 179 -19.88 -4.38 -9.92
CA SER A 179 -19.61 -5.55 -9.08
C SER A 179 -18.63 -5.19 -7.99
N VAL A 180 -19.02 -5.35 -6.72
CA VAL A 180 -18.25 -4.94 -5.55
C VAL A 180 -17.64 -6.16 -4.86
N PHE A 181 -16.33 -6.18 -4.77
CA PHE A 181 -15.54 -7.20 -4.08
C PHE A 181 -14.78 -6.53 -2.92
N GLY A 182 -15.03 -6.98 -1.68
CA GLY A 182 -14.33 -6.35 -0.58
C GLY A 182 -14.88 -6.71 0.79
N TRP A 183 -14.45 -5.94 1.77
CA TRP A 183 -14.78 -6.13 3.18
C TRP A 183 -14.83 -4.79 3.93
N SER A 184 -15.45 -4.80 5.10
CA SER A 184 -15.38 -3.69 6.07
C SER A 184 -15.22 -4.26 7.48
N ASP A 185 -15.07 -3.39 8.47
CA ASP A 185 -15.06 -3.79 9.89
C ASP A 185 -16.45 -4.21 10.42
N GLY A 186 -17.48 -4.12 9.58
CA GLY A 186 -18.85 -4.50 9.88
C GLY A 186 -19.54 -5.28 8.76
N ASP A 187 -20.84 -5.49 8.88
CA ASP A 187 -21.66 -6.14 7.85
C ASP A 187 -21.81 -5.23 6.63
N CYS A 188 -21.35 -5.74 5.48
CA CYS A 188 -21.44 -5.04 4.18
C CYS A 188 -22.76 -5.30 3.44
N SER A 189 -23.59 -6.25 3.89
CA SER A 189 -24.77 -6.73 3.17
C SER A 189 -25.75 -5.62 2.79
N ASN A 190 -25.82 -4.58 3.62
CA ASN A 190 -26.77 -3.48 3.45
C ASN A 190 -26.17 -2.21 2.85
N PHE A 191 -24.87 -2.20 2.50
CA PHE A 191 -24.22 -0.97 2.03
C PHE A 191 -24.79 -0.42 0.73
N PHE A 192 -25.35 -1.29 -0.11
CA PHE A 192 -25.85 -0.95 -1.44
C PHE A 192 -27.37 -1.23 -1.59
N ASN A 193 -28.11 -1.33 -0.48
CA ASN A 193 -29.54 -1.55 -0.53
C ASN A 193 -30.23 -0.44 -1.35
N GLY A 194 -31.14 -0.84 -2.25
CA GLY A 194 -31.86 0.07 -3.14
C GLY A 194 -31.08 0.52 -4.37
N MET A 195 -29.90 -0.05 -4.64
CA MET A 195 -29.10 0.19 -5.84
C MET A 195 -29.14 -1.06 -6.72
N GLU A 196 -30.06 -1.10 -7.70
CA GLU A 196 -30.28 -2.29 -8.56
C GLU A 196 -29.09 -2.59 -9.49
N ASN A 197 -28.28 -1.57 -9.76
CA ASN A 197 -27.08 -1.68 -10.60
C ASN A 197 -25.81 -2.05 -9.84
N VAL A 198 -25.88 -2.28 -8.51
CA VAL A 198 -24.72 -2.64 -7.68
C VAL A 198 -24.93 -4.04 -7.08
N GLU A 199 -23.96 -4.92 -7.31
CA GLU A 199 -23.95 -6.27 -6.73
C GLU A 199 -22.74 -6.44 -5.80
N TYR A 200 -23.00 -6.75 -4.52
CA TYR A 200 -21.95 -7.08 -3.56
C TYR A 200 -21.63 -8.58 -3.60
N LEU A 201 -20.39 -8.92 -3.97
CA LEU A 201 -19.92 -10.28 -4.22
C LEU A 201 -18.93 -10.81 -3.15
N GLY A 202 -18.73 -10.03 -2.09
CA GLY A 202 -17.93 -10.42 -0.93
C GLY A 202 -16.43 -10.38 -1.13
N LEU A 203 -15.71 -10.97 -0.18
CA LEU A 203 -14.25 -11.03 -0.18
C LEU A 203 -13.76 -12.17 -1.09
N LYS A 204 -12.67 -11.91 -1.80
CA LYS A 204 -11.98 -12.83 -2.70
C LYS A 204 -10.52 -13.01 -2.31
N SER A 205 -9.91 -14.15 -2.69
CA SER A 205 -8.47 -14.35 -2.60
C SER A 205 -7.72 -13.49 -3.62
N HIS A 206 -6.38 -13.38 -3.49
CA HIS A 206 -5.58 -12.63 -4.46
C HIS A 206 -5.69 -13.20 -5.88
N GLU A 207 -5.71 -14.52 -6.00
CA GLU A 207 -5.84 -15.22 -7.29
C GLU A 207 -7.22 -14.96 -7.90
N GLU A 208 -8.29 -15.01 -7.09
CA GLU A 208 -9.65 -14.69 -7.55
C GLU A 208 -9.77 -13.21 -7.96
N ILE A 209 -9.15 -12.28 -7.20
CA ILE A 209 -9.15 -10.85 -7.56
C ILE A 209 -8.39 -10.61 -8.86
N ALA A 210 -7.28 -11.32 -9.11
CA ALA A 210 -6.58 -11.23 -10.38
C ALA A 210 -7.48 -11.66 -11.55
N GLN A 211 -8.27 -12.72 -11.38
CA GLN A 211 -9.26 -13.15 -12.39
C GLN A 211 -10.36 -12.09 -12.57
N VAL A 212 -10.88 -11.52 -11.48
CA VAL A 212 -11.84 -10.42 -11.56
C VAL A 212 -11.27 -9.25 -12.37
N PHE A 213 -10.04 -8.81 -12.12
CA PHE A 213 -9.41 -7.72 -12.88
C PHE A 213 -9.22 -8.07 -14.35
N LYS A 214 -8.74 -9.28 -14.67
CA LYS A 214 -8.62 -9.76 -16.05
C LYS A 214 -9.94 -9.72 -16.80
N GLN A 215 -11.04 -9.98 -16.11
CA GLN A 215 -12.40 -10.00 -16.65
C GLN A 215 -13.11 -8.64 -16.59
N SER A 216 -12.45 -7.57 -16.12
CA SER A 216 -13.07 -6.27 -15.91
C SER A 216 -12.70 -5.28 -17.00
N LYS A 217 -13.67 -4.47 -17.46
CA LYS A 217 -13.43 -3.34 -18.36
C LYS A 217 -12.87 -2.15 -17.58
N ALA A 218 -13.49 -1.82 -16.45
CA ALA A 218 -13.11 -0.68 -15.63
C ALA A 218 -13.01 -1.03 -14.15
N LEU A 219 -12.14 -0.30 -13.43
CA LEU A 219 -12.07 -0.31 -11.97
C LEU A 219 -12.51 1.07 -11.45
N TYR A 220 -13.47 1.09 -10.53
CA TYR A 220 -13.81 2.32 -9.80
C TYR A 220 -12.93 2.45 -8.56
N HIS A 221 -12.18 3.56 -8.45
CA HIS A 221 -11.45 3.92 -7.26
C HIS A 221 -11.33 5.44 -7.11
N SER A 222 -12.03 6.01 -6.13
CA SER A 222 -12.08 7.47 -5.89
C SER A 222 -11.85 7.78 -4.41
N PRO A 223 -10.61 7.62 -3.92
CA PRO A 223 -10.29 7.82 -2.52
C PRO A 223 -10.41 9.29 -2.10
N ILE A 224 -10.76 9.53 -0.83
CA ILE A 224 -10.77 10.89 -0.26
C ILE A 224 -9.34 11.37 0.02
N VAL A 225 -8.48 10.45 0.50
CA VAL A 225 -7.09 10.74 0.82
C VAL A 225 -6.16 10.35 -0.32
N ASN A 226 -4.99 10.96 -0.38
CA ASN A 226 -3.94 10.56 -1.31
C ASN A 226 -3.49 9.12 -1.04
N GLU A 227 -3.41 8.32 -2.09
CA GLU A 227 -2.90 6.96 -2.08
C GLU A 227 -1.44 6.96 -2.54
N PRO A 228 -0.46 6.72 -1.67
CA PRO A 228 0.96 6.77 -2.01
C PRO A 228 1.36 5.92 -3.20
N PHE A 229 0.79 4.72 -3.28
CA PHE A 229 0.88 3.84 -4.44
C PHE A 229 -0.51 3.36 -4.86
N CYS A 230 -1.31 2.82 -3.94
CA CYS A 230 -2.55 2.09 -4.19
C CYS A 230 -2.30 0.77 -4.92
N ARG A 231 -1.89 -0.24 -4.16
CA ARG A 231 -1.56 -1.57 -4.64
C ARG A 231 -2.67 -2.16 -5.54
N MET A 232 -3.93 -2.03 -5.14
CA MET A 232 -5.09 -2.55 -5.87
C MET A 232 -5.21 -1.96 -7.29
N VAL A 233 -4.95 -0.65 -7.46
CA VAL A 233 -4.93 -0.02 -8.79
C VAL A 233 -3.75 -0.53 -9.62
N GLY A 234 -2.56 -0.67 -9.01
CA GLY A 234 -1.40 -1.27 -9.69
C GLY A 234 -1.68 -2.70 -10.17
N GLU A 235 -2.31 -3.53 -9.35
CA GLU A 235 -2.71 -4.89 -9.67
C GLU A 235 -3.72 -4.94 -10.83
N ALA A 236 -4.71 -4.05 -10.82
CA ALA A 236 -5.71 -3.95 -11.88
C ALA A 236 -5.09 -3.53 -13.22
N LEU A 237 -4.20 -2.53 -13.21
CA LEU A 237 -3.47 -2.08 -14.40
C LEU A 237 -2.60 -3.21 -14.99
N LEU A 238 -1.93 -3.99 -14.14
CA LEU A 238 -1.16 -5.15 -14.57
C LEU A 238 -2.03 -6.26 -15.17
N CYS A 239 -3.27 -6.41 -14.71
CA CYS A 239 -4.26 -7.35 -15.28
C CYS A 239 -4.94 -6.83 -16.55
N GLY A 240 -4.59 -5.64 -17.05
CA GLY A 240 -5.14 -5.08 -18.27
C GLY A 240 -6.54 -4.49 -18.10
N VAL A 241 -6.87 -3.94 -16.93
CA VAL A 241 -8.03 -3.06 -16.78
C VAL A 241 -7.77 -1.79 -17.58
N GLU A 242 -8.70 -1.43 -18.46
CA GLU A 242 -8.51 -0.38 -19.45
C GLU A 242 -8.78 1.01 -18.88
N GLU A 243 -9.70 1.11 -17.92
CA GLU A 243 -10.16 2.37 -17.36
C GLU A 243 -10.13 2.36 -15.83
N ILE A 244 -9.53 3.39 -15.23
CA ILE A 244 -9.66 3.67 -13.80
C ILE A 244 -10.58 4.87 -13.64
N ILE A 245 -11.77 4.62 -13.08
CA ILE A 245 -12.80 5.64 -12.86
C ILE A 245 -12.63 6.25 -11.47
N GLY A 246 -12.48 7.57 -11.38
CA GLY A 246 -12.40 8.31 -10.11
C GLY A 246 -11.34 9.40 -10.12
N ASP A 247 -10.87 9.81 -8.94
CA ASP A 247 -9.85 10.87 -8.81
C ASP A 247 -8.44 10.26 -8.92
N VAL A 248 -8.06 9.93 -10.15
CA VAL A 248 -6.78 9.26 -10.46
C VAL A 248 -5.53 10.10 -10.12
N ASN A 249 -5.69 11.43 -9.98
CA ASN A 249 -4.58 12.32 -9.60
C ASN A 249 -4.13 12.13 -8.14
N LYS A 250 -4.89 11.38 -7.35
CA LYS A 250 -4.54 11.00 -5.98
C LYS A 250 -3.90 9.62 -5.85
N ILE A 251 -3.62 8.94 -6.96
CA ILE A 251 -3.24 7.51 -6.98
C ILE A 251 -1.84 7.36 -7.55
N GLY A 252 -0.85 7.10 -6.68
CA GLY A 252 0.56 7.03 -7.08
C GLY A 252 0.85 5.96 -8.14
N SER A 253 0.30 4.75 -8.01
CA SER A 253 0.50 3.68 -9.01
C SER A 253 -0.07 4.02 -10.39
N TYR A 254 -1.21 4.73 -10.44
CA TYR A 254 -1.76 5.18 -11.71
C TYR A 254 -0.84 6.21 -12.39
N LEU A 255 -0.39 7.20 -11.64
CA LEU A 255 0.51 8.24 -12.17
C LEU A 255 1.84 7.66 -12.66
N GLU A 256 2.43 6.73 -11.89
CA GLU A 256 3.64 6.02 -12.31
C GLU A 256 3.41 5.19 -13.58
N PHE A 257 2.28 4.44 -13.64
CA PHE A 257 1.92 3.66 -14.83
C PHE A 257 1.77 4.52 -16.08
N GLN A 258 1.13 5.69 -15.97
CA GLN A 258 0.98 6.64 -17.08
C GLN A 258 2.33 7.19 -17.56
N GLU A 259 3.29 7.37 -16.65
CA GLU A 259 4.62 7.87 -16.98
C GLU A 259 5.48 6.82 -17.70
N VAL A 260 5.51 5.58 -17.20
CA VAL A 260 6.49 4.58 -17.68
C VAL A 260 5.90 3.50 -18.60
N GLY A 261 4.59 3.35 -18.63
CA GLY A 261 3.90 2.32 -19.41
C GLY A 261 3.96 0.92 -18.78
N TYR A 262 3.28 -0.04 -19.45
CA TYR A 262 3.02 -1.37 -18.90
C TYR A 262 4.28 -2.17 -18.55
N ASP A 263 5.20 -2.30 -19.51
CA ASP A 263 6.34 -3.23 -19.35
C ASP A 263 7.31 -2.75 -18.26
N GLU A 264 7.62 -1.47 -18.23
CA GLU A 264 8.48 -0.91 -17.21
C GLU A 264 7.79 -0.88 -15.84
N PHE A 265 6.50 -0.56 -15.77
CA PHE A 265 5.74 -0.61 -14.51
C PHE A 265 5.73 -2.03 -13.95
N LYS A 266 5.46 -3.04 -14.79
CA LYS A 266 5.52 -4.46 -14.43
C LYS A 266 6.89 -4.83 -13.87
N GLN A 267 7.96 -4.50 -14.58
CA GLN A 267 9.33 -4.78 -14.15
C GLN A 267 9.65 -4.14 -12.79
N ARG A 268 9.27 -2.88 -12.61
CA ARG A 268 9.50 -2.16 -11.34
C ARG A 268 8.75 -2.80 -10.17
N CYS A 269 7.51 -3.23 -10.35
CA CYS A 269 6.73 -3.94 -9.34
C CYS A 269 7.35 -5.31 -9.01
N GLU A 270 7.74 -6.07 -10.03
CA GLU A 270 8.34 -7.40 -9.89
C GLU A 270 9.69 -7.35 -9.17
N THR A 271 10.50 -6.36 -9.47
CA THR A 271 11.84 -6.21 -8.89
C THR A 271 11.88 -5.34 -7.62
N ALA A 272 10.74 -4.85 -7.15
CA ALA A 272 10.67 -3.86 -6.07
C ALA A 272 11.38 -4.31 -4.78
N ALA A 273 11.15 -5.55 -4.33
CA ALA A 273 11.78 -6.08 -3.13
C ALA A 273 13.30 -6.24 -3.30
N SER A 274 13.79 -6.74 -4.43
CA SER A 274 15.23 -6.84 -4.71
C SER A 274 15.88 -5.47 -4.85
N ASN A 275 15.18 -4.50 -5.47
CA ASN A 275 15.65 -3.12 -5.57
C ASN A 275 15.75 -2.44 -4.19
N PHE A 276 14.79 -2.69 -3.28
CA PHE A 276 14.87 -2.22 -1.92
C PHE A 276 16.16 -2.71 -1.24
N TRP A 277 16.42 -4.02 -1.27
CA TRP A 277 17.60 -4.60 -0.63
C TRP A 277 18.92 -4.21 -1.29
N SER A 278 18.96 -3.99 -2.60
CA SER A 278 20.16 -3.54 -3.30
C SER A 278 20.62 -2.13 -2.90
N LYS A 279 19.71 -1.36 -2.29
CA LYS A 279 19.96 0.02 -1.88
C LYS A 279 20.27 0.18 -0.39
N ILE A 280 20.18 -0.90 0.39
CA ILE A 280 20.55 -0.94 1.80
C ILE A 280 22.01 -1.41 1.95
#